data_9712ecb496ee32662391849bc15e7e23
#
_entry.id   9712ecb496ee32662391849bc15e7e23
#
_cell.length_a   1.000
_cell.length_b   1.000
_cell.length_c   1.000
_cell.angle_alpha   90.00
_cell.angle_beta   90.00
_cell.angle_gamma   90.00
#
_symmetry.space_group_name_H-M   'P 1'
#
loop_
_entity.id
_entity.type
_entity.pdbx_description
1 polymer ?
#
loop_
_entity_poly.entity_id
_entity_poly.type
_entity_poly.pdbx_seq_one_letter_code
_entity_poly.pdbx_strand_id
1 'polypeptide(L)'
;IKRVRYANLSDDDKRFMNRTILVLAVQAVIVLVAAFVPWEICQWISLVAFAFGWLAFVRGHRLAGAAVRFDHLVERCSLLVIVTFGEMVVGIAGTINGGSDVIAAMLVFALVVGLFLVYFFHYDRMLDHEREDVGIGFMILTAGLVFVISNVTVALEYLPEHEVAAAPKSIYLAVGLCAYLALSLVLFRYNKIPFRLGGLVLASRVIACLLIAGVADRKS
;
A
#
# COMPACT_ATOMS: atom_id res chain seq x y z
N ILE A 1 -11.06 -3.36 31.01
CA ILE A 1 -11.86 -3.38 29.75
C ILE A 1 -11.25 -4.37 28.72
N LYS A 2 -9.93 -4.34 28.45
CA LYS A 2 -9.27 -5.26 27.49
C LYS A 2 -9.36 -6.74 27.88
N ARG A 3 -9.21 -7.10 29.16
CA ARG A 3 -9.28 -8.49 29.63
C ARG A 3 -10.69 -9.11 29.50
N VAL A 4 -11.73 -8.34 29.74
CA VAL A 4 -13.12 -8.80 29.63
C VAL A 4 -13.49 -9.06 28.16
N ARG A 5 -12.99 -8.25 27.23
CA ARG A 5 -13.21 -8.46 25.79
C ARG A 5 -12.52 -9.73 25.26
N TYR A 6 -11.31 -10.03 25.75
CA TYR A 6 -10.57 -11.24 25.37
C TYR A 6 -11.26 -12.53 25.89
N ALA A 7 -11.87 -12.48 27.05
CA ALA A 7 -12.58 -13.62 27.64
C ALA A 7 -13.85 -14.02 26.88
N ASN A 8 -14.49 -13.06 26.15
CA ASN A 8 -15.73 -13.28 25.41
C ASN A 8 -15.51 -13.59 23.92
N LEU A 9 -14.25 -13.77 23.47
CA LEU A 9 -13.96 -14.18 22.10
C LEU A 9 -14.19 -15.69 21.92
N SER A 10 -14.67 -16.07 20.72
CA SER A 10 -14.73 -17.47 20.31
C SER A 10 -13.35 -18.12 20.39
N ASP A 11 -13.31 -19.43 20.68
CA ASP A 11 -12.03 -20.14 20.73
C ASP A 11 -11.30 -20.16 19.38
N ASP A 12 -12.02 -20.11 18.29
CA ASP A 12 -11.44 -19.98 16.94
C ASP A 12 -10.82 -18.60 16.71
N ASP A 13 -11.43 -17.52 17.22
CA ASP A 13 -10.85 -16.17 17.16
C ASP A 13 -9.58 -16.05 18.00
N LYS A 14 -9.54 -16.69 19.18
CA LYS A 14 -8.35 -16.76 20.03
C LYS A 14 -7.21 -17.50 19.33
N ARG A 15 -7.51 -18.63 18.68
CA ARG A 15 -6.53 -19.41 17.91
C ARG A 15 -5.99 -18.60 16.74
N PHE A 16 -6.84 -17.91 16.00
CA PHE A 16 -6.45 -17.04 14.89
C PHE A 16 -5.53 -15.92 15.38
N MET A 17 -5.91 -15.22 16.46
CA MET A 17 -5.15 -14.12 17.02
C MET A 17 -3.77 -14.58 17.54
N ASN A 18 -3.71 -15.67 18.28
CA ASN A 18 -2.46 -16.24 18.79
C ASN A 18 -1.54 -16.69 17.66
N ARG A 19 -2.09 -17.31 16.61
CA ARG A 19 -1.34 -17.70 15.42
C ARG A 19 -0.79 -16.46 14.67
N THR A 20 -1.58 -15.41 14.52
CA THR A 20 -1.15 -14.17 13.87
C THR A 20 -0.03 -13.51 14.67
N ILE A 21 -0.16 -13.41 15.99
CA ILE A 21 0.89 -12.87 16.86
C ILE A 21 2.17 -13.69 16.73
N LEU A 22 2.07 -15.03 16.73
CA LEU A 22 3.24 -15.91 16.58
C LEU A 22 3.92 -15.71 15.23
N VAL A 23 3.17 -15.64 14.13
CA VAL A 23 3.72 -15.40 12.78
C VAL A 23 4.44 -14.06 12.71
N LEU A 24 3.82 -13.00 13.24
CA LEU A 24 4.44 -11.67 13.28
C LEU A 24 5.69 -11.63 14.17
N ALA A 25 5.68 -12.31 15.31
CA ALA A 25 6.85 -12.41 16.19
C ALA A 25 8.01 -13.16 15.50
N VAL A 26 7.73 -14.29 14.85
CA VAL A 26 8.73 -15.04 14.07
C VAL A 26 9.28 -14.19 12.94
N GLN A 27 8.42 -13.48 12.21
CA GLN A 27 8.83 -12.59 11.12
C GLN A 27 9.72 -11.44 11.64
N ALA A 28 9.35 -10.83 12.76
CA ALA A 28 10.16 -9.78 13.39
C ALA A 28 11.55 -10.29 13.81
N VAL A 29 11.63 -11.50 14.35
CA VAL A 29 12.92 -12.12 14.71
C VAL A 29 13.76 -12.39 13.45
N ILE A 30 13.16 -12.93 12.38
CA ILE A 30 13.90 -13.19 11.13
C ILE A 30 14.46 -11.90 10.56
N VAL A 31 13.66 -10.82 10.50
CA VAL A 31 14.11 -9.50 10.01
C VAL A 31 15.20 -8.91 10.91
N LEU A 32 15.06 -9.06 12.23
CA LEU A 32 16.09 -8.61 13.17
C LEU A 32 17.41 -9.35 12.96
N VAL A 33 17.38 -10.67 12.78
CA VAL A 33 18.57 -11.48 12.48
C VAL A 33 19.16 -11.08 11.12
N ALA A 34 18.33 -10.81 10.13
CA ALA A 34 18.77 -10.37 8.81
C ALA A 34 19.57 -9.05 8.87
N ALA A 35 19.28 -8.15 9.83
CA ALA A 35 20.02 -6.90 10.01
C ALA A 35 21.51 -7.09 10.38
N PHE A 36 21.92 -8.27 10.86
CA PHE A 36 23.30 -8.63 11.19
C PHE A 36 24.04 -9.38 10.06
N VAL A 37 23.39 -9.58 8.92
CA VAL A 37 23.93 -10.34 7.78
C VAL A 37 24.29 -9.35 6.66
N PRO A 38 25.33 -9.66 5.80
CA PRO A 38 25.69 -8.84 4.68
C PRO A 38 24.50 -8.50 3.76
N TRP A 39 24.52 -7.29 3.18
CA TRP A 39 23.42 -6.71 2.41
C TRP A 39 22.89 -7.64 1.30
N GLU A 40 23.76 -8.33 0.59
CA GLU A 40 23.38 -9.23 -0.51
C GLU A 40 22.48 -10.38 -0.07
N ILE A 41 22.66 -10.84 1.17
CA ILE A 41 21.87 -11.95 1.74
C ILE A 41 20.66 -11.40 2.50
N CYS A 42 20.80 -10.29 3.18
CA CYS A 42 19.76 -9.62 3.96
C CYS A 42 18.47 -9.38 3.15
N GLN A 43 18.61 -8.89 1.92
CA GLN A 43 17.47 -8.62 1.04
C GLN A 43 16.66 -9.90 0.72
N TRP A 44 17.32 -11.02 0.46
CA TRP A 44 16.65 -12.29 0.17
C TRP A 44 15.96 -12.87 1.40
N ILE A 45 16.60 -12.79 2.58
CA ILE A 45 15.99 -13.23 3.85
C ILE A 45 14.74 -12.40 4.14
N SER A 46 14.80 -11.09 3.97
CA SER A 46 13.69 -10.18 4.18
C SER A 46 12.53 -10.45 3.23
N LEU A 47 12.83 -10.72 1.95
CA LEU A 47 11.81 -11.08 0.95
C LEU A 47 11.11 -12.40 1.31
N VAL A 48 11.88 -13.42 1.71
CA VAL A 48 11.33 -14.71 2.13
C VAL A 48 10.51 -14.57 3.41
N ALA A 49 10.96 -13.79 4.39
CA ALA A 49 10.22 -13.51 5.62
C ALA A 49 8.89 -12.81 5.32
N PHE A 50 8.90 -11.84 4.42
CA PHE A 50 7.69 -11.14 3.98
C PHE A 50 6.71 -12.09 3.28
N ALA A 51 7.20 -12.88 2.31
CA ALA A 51 6.38 -13.86 1.58
C ALA A 51 5.78 -14.92 2.54
N PHE A 52 6.55 -15.38 3.51
CA PHE A 52 6.08 -16.31 4.54
C PHE A 52 4.97 -15.70 5.40
N GLY A 53 5.16 -14.48 5.89
CA GLY A 53 4.15 -13.76 6.68
C GLY A 53 2.85 -13.55 5.90
N TRP A 54 2.97 -13.13 4.65
CA TRP A 54 1.85 -12.96 3.75
C TRP A 54 1.08 -14.26 3.50
N LEU A 55 1.79 -15.34 3.19
CA LEU A 55 1.20 -16.65 2.92
C LEU A 55 0.52 -17.23 4.18
N ALA A 56 1.14 -17.08 5.35
CA ALA A 56 0.59 -17.51 6.62
C ALA A 56 -0.70 -16.74 6.97
N PHE A 57 -0.73 -15.43 6.68
CA PHE A 57 -1.89 -14.59 6.88
C PHE A 57 -3.04 -14.97 5.94
N VAL A 58 -2.77 -15.13 4.64
CA VAL A 58 -3.77 -15.54 3.65
C VAL A 58 -4.36 -16.91 3.95
N ARG A 59 -3.55 -17.86 4.43
CA ARG A 59 -4.04 -19.18 4.85
C ARG A 59 -4.83 -19.13 6.16
N GLY A 60 -4.46 -18.25 7.09
CA GLY A 60 -5.15 -18.07 8.37
C GLY A 60 -6.53 -17.45 8.26
N HIS A 61 -6.75 -16.68 7.23
CA HIS A 61 -7.98 -15.95 6.93
C HIS A 61 -9.26 -16.82 6.95
N ARG A 62 -9.18 -18.09 6.52
CA ARG A 62 -10.36 -18.97 6.48
C ARG A 62 -10.89 -19.35 7.87
N LEU A 63 -10.15 -19.04 8.93
CA LEU A 63 -10.49 -19.35 10.31
C LEU A 63 -11.03 -18.16 11.10
N ALA A 64 -11.00 -16.95 10.51
CA ALA A 64 -11.45 -15.74 11.19
C ALA A 64 -12.99 -15.67 11.18
N GLY A 65 -13.59 -15.77 12.37
CA GLY A 65 -14.99 -15.49 12.59
C GLY A 65 -15.29 -13.99 12.53
N ALA A 66 -16.57 -13.63 12.60
CA ALA A 66 -17.10 -12.26 12.42
C ALA A 66 -16.76 -11.27 13.56
N ALA A 67 -15.69 -11.48 14.34
CA ALA A 67 -15.39 -10.66 15.52
C ALA A 67 -14.74 -9.30 15.19
N VAL A 68 -14.37 -9.04 13.93
CA VAL A 68 -13.74 -7.78 13.50
C VAL A 68 -14.82 -6.82 13.00
N ARG A 69 -14.92 -5.65 13.65
CA ARG A 69 -15.80 -4.57 13.14
C ARG A 69 -15.14 -3.91 11.95
N PHE A 70 -15.77 -4.01 10.80
CA PHE A 70 -15.25 -3.52 9.52
C PHE A 70 -14.95 -2.01 9.54
N ASP A 71 -15.82 -1.19 10.18
CA ASP A 71 -15.64 0.25 10.34
C ASP A 71 -14.30 0.60 11.01
N HIS A 72 -13.97 -0.04 12.13
CA HIS A 72 -12.70 0.19 12.83
C HIS A 72 -11.49 -0.32 12.06
N LEU A 73 -11.66 -1.40 11.30
CA LEU A 73 -10.59 -1.91 10.44
C LEU A 73 -10.26 -0.93 9.32
N VAL A 74 -11.29 -0.41 8.65
CA VAL A 74 -11.16 0.59 7.59
C VAL A 74 -10.45 1.85 8.11
N GLU A 75 -10.85 2.36 9.28
CA GLU A 75 -10.20 3.51 9.93
C GLU A 75 -8.69 3.26 10.16
N ARG A 76 -8.34 2.08 10.69
CA ARG A 76 -6.93 1.74 10.94
C ARG A 76 -6.12 1.59 9.65
N CYS A 77 -6.71 0.95 8.65
CA CYS A 77 -6.08 0.80 7.35
C CYS A 77 -5.86 2.15 6.65
N SER A 78 -6.81 3.08 6.76
CA SER A 78 -6.67 4.40 6.16
C SER A 78 -5.57 5.24 6.84
N LEU A 79 -5.47 5.17 8.17
CA LEU A 79 -4.39 5.83 8.90
C LEU A 79 -3.02 5.33 8.44
N LEU A 80 -2.86 4.02 8.21
CA LEU A 80 -1.62 3.45 7.69
C LEU A 80 -1.26 4.04 6.32
N VAL A 81 -2.22 4.13 5.40
CA VAL A 81 -2.00 4.72 4.07
C VAL A 81 -1.64 6.21 4.17
N ILE A 82 -2.31 6.97 5.05
CA ILE A 82 -2.00 8.40 5.28
C ILE A 82 -0.57 8.57 5.79
N VAL A 83 -0.13 7.72 6.73
CA VAL A 83 1.25 7.74 7.24
C VAL A 83 2.25 7.46 6.13
N THR A 84 1.97 6.47 5.26
CA THR A 84 2.83 6.14 4.11
C THR A 84 2.93 7.30 3.11
N PHE A 85 1.86 8.04 2.85
CA PHE A 85 1.93 9.27 2.06
C PHE A 85 2.74 10.37 2.76
N GLY A 86 2.65 10.46 4.09
CA GLY A 86 3.49 11.38 4.88
C GLY A 86 4.97 11.05 4.74
N GLU A 87 5.34 9.77 4.80
CA GLU A 87 6.70 9.29 4.55
C GLU A 87 7.17 9.63 3.12
N MET A 88 6.32 9.44 2.11
CA MET A 88 6.60 9.83 0.74
C MET A 88 6.94 11.33 0.61
N VAL A 89 6.19 12.21 1.26
CA VAL A 89 6.44 13.65 1.25
C VAL A 89 7.78 13.98 1.91
N VAL A 90 8.11 13.34 3.03
CA VAL A 90 9.39 13.55 3.74
C VAL A 90 10.57 13.07 2.89
N GLY A 91 10.47 11.90 2.25
CA GLY A 91 11.51 11.35 1.37
C GLY A 91 11.81 12.31 0.20
N ILE A 92 10.76 12.79 -0.48
CA ILE A 92 10.91 13.72 -1.61
C ILE A 92 11.49 15.07 -1.13
N ALA A 93 11.07 15.58 0.03
CA ALA A 93 11.63 16.83 0.56
C ALA A 93 13.13 16.75 0.78
N GLY A 94 13.65 15.58 1.15
CA GLY A 94 15.10 15.33 1.28
C GLY A 94 15.88 15.48 -0.03
N THR A 95 15.26 15.13 -1.17
CA THR A 95 15.92 15.19 -2.49
C THR A 95 15.95 16.59 -3.08
N ILE A 96 15.06 17.49 -2.67
CA ILE A 96 14.98 18.88 -3.18
C ILE A 96 16.17 19.74 -2.72
N ASN A 97 16.76 19.45 -1.59
CA ASN A 97 17.86 20.24 -1.02
C ASN A 97 19.19 20.15 -1.80
N GLY A 98 19.28 19.27 -2.79
CA GLY A 98 20.49 19.03 -3.62
C GLY A 98 20.68 19.93 -4.85
N GLY A 99 19.92 21.04 -5.00
CA GLY A 99 20.03 21.91 -6.19
C GLY A 99 19.22 21.42 -7.38
N SER A 100 18.22 20.56 -7.14
CA SER A 100 17.27 20.10 -8.14
C SER A 100 16.43 21.26 -8.72
N ASP A 101 16.04 21.12 -9.96
CA ASP A 101 15.15 22.07 -10.63
C ASP A 101 13.85 22.21 -9.83
N VAL A 102 13.54 23.44 -9.37
CA VAL A 102 12.36 23.77 -8.58
C VAL A 102 11.08 23.36 -9.29
N ILE A 103 11.05 23.44 -10.62
CA ILE A 103 9.88 23.04 -11.44
C ILE A 103 9.68 21.52 -11.34
N ALA A 104 10.76 20.74 -11.45
CA ALA A 104 10.69 19.29 -11.32
C ALA A 104 10.19 18.88 -9.91
N ALA A 105 10.70 19.52 -8.87
CA ALA A 105 10.26 19.31 -7.50
C ALA A 105 8.77 19.63 -7.30
N MET A 106 8.28 20.74 -7.86
CA MET A 106 6.86 21.09 -7.83
C MET A 106 5.98 20.06 -8.55
N LEU A 107 6.43 19.54 -9.70
CA LEU A 107 5.70 18.51 -10.44
C LEU A 107 5.62 17.20 -9.67
N VAL A 108 6.71 16.78 -9.04
CA VAL A 108 6.72 15.58 -8.19
C VAL A 108 5.80 15.77 -6.99
N PHE A 109 5.84 16.91 -6.33
CA PHE A 109 4.95 17.22 -5.21
C PHE A 109 3.47 17.23 -5.65
N ALA A 110 3.16 17.84 -6.79
CA ALA A 110 1.81 17.85 -7.35
C ALA A 110 1.31 16.43 -7.68
N LEU A 111 2.19 15.54 -8.17
CA LEU A 111 1.88 14.15 -8.40
C LEU A 111 1.49 13.44 -7.09
N VAL A 112 2.30 13.61 -6.03
CA VAL A 112 2.03 13.00 -4.71
C VAL A 112 0.71 13.49 -4.13
N VAL A 113 0.47 14.81 -4.19
CA VAL A 113 -0.81 15.40 -3.75
C VAL A 113 -1.97 14.82 -4.57
N GLY A 114 -1.80 14.67 -5.88
CA GLY A 114 -2.82 14.06 -6.75
C GLY A 114 -3.13 12.62 -6.38
N LEU A 115 -2.13 11.79 -6.11
CA LEU A 115 -2.30 10.40 -5.65
C LEU A 115 -3.02 10.36 -4.30
N PHE A 116 -2.59 11.21 -3.35
CA PHE A 116 -3.22 11.31 -2.04
C PHE A 116 -4.69 11.72 -2.14
N LEU A 117 -5.01 12.74 -2.94
CA LEU A 117 -6.39 13.19 -3.12
C LEU A 117 -7.28 12.12 -3.75
N VAL A 118 -6.76 11.35 -4.71
CA VAL A 118 -7.48 10.21 -5.30
C VAL A 118 -7.82 9.17 -4.24
N TYR A 119 -6.87 8.82 -3.38
CA TYR A 119 -7.10 7.89 -2.28
C TYR A 119 -8.09 8.45 -1.25
N PHE A 120 -7.84 9.68 -0.79
CA PHE A 120 -8.63 10.32 0.26
C PHE A 120 -10.09 10.52 -0.16
N PHE A 121 -10.32 10.98 -1.39
CA PHE A 121 -11.67 11.14 -1.91
C PHE A 121 -12.41 9.80 -2.01
N HIS A 122 -11.70 8.74 -2.42
CA HIS A 122 -12.25 7.40 -2.44
C HIS A 122 -12.64 6.93 -1.03
N TYR A 123 -11.75 7.11 -0.05
CA TYR A 123 -11.97 6.73 1.34
C TYR A 123 -13.14 7.49 1.99
N ASP A 124 -13.16 8.83 1.86
CA ASP A 124 -14.13 9.69 2.54
C ASP A 124 -15.54 9.62 1.93
N ARG A 125 -15.64 9.55 0.61
CA ARG A 125 -16.92 9.70 -0.09
C ARG A 125 -17.52 8.40 -0.61
N MET A 126 -16.70 7.48 -1.06
CA MET A 126 -17.15 6.33 -1.84
C MET A 126 -17.21 5.04 -1.02
N LEU A 127 -16.36 4.87 -0.02
CA LEU A 127 -16.23 3.64 0.75
C LEU A 127 -17.47 3.40 1.62
N ASP A 128 -17.93 2.13 1.65
CA ASP A 128 -19.05 1.68 2.48
C ASP A 128 -18.52 1.21 3.84
N HIS A 129 -18.57 2.09 4.83
CA HIS A 129 -18.10 1.81 6.19
C HIS A 129 -19.06 0.91 6.99
N GLU A 130 -20.34 0.85 6.57
CA GLU A 130 -21.39 0.06 7.24
C GLU A 130 -21.47 -1.39 6.73
N ARG A 131 -20.62 -1.76 5.80
CA ARG A 131 -20.61 -3.08 5.19
C ARG A 131 -20.30 -4.16 6.23
N GLU A 132 -21.14 -5.18 6.29
CA GLU A 132 -20.88 -6.40 7.06
C GLU A 132 -19.89 -7.31 6.29
N ASP A 133 -18.60 -7.12 6.50
CA ASP A 133 -17.52 -7.93 5.92
C ASP A 133 -16.46 -8.20 6.99
N VAL A 134 -15.81 -9.34 6.92
CA VAL A 134 -14.68 -9.67 7.81
C VAL A 134 -13.48 -8.76 7.55
N GLY A 135 -13.45 -8.07 6.40
CA GLY A 135 -12.48 -7.03 6.06
C GLY A 135 -11.08 -7.52 5.69
N ILE A 136 -10.84 -8.82 5.67
CA ILE A 136 -9.50 -9.36 5.37
C ILE A 136 -9.07 -9.04 3.93
N GLY A 137 -10.00 -9.13 2.98
CA GLY A 137 -9.74 -8.72 1.59
C GLY A 137 -9.36 -7.25 1.50
N PHE A 138 -10.01 -6.39 2.28
CA PHE A 138 -9.69 -4.98 2.39
C PHE A 138 -8.29 -4.75 2.99
N MET A 139 -7.93 -5.47 4.06
CA MET A 139 -6.58 -5.41 4.66
C MET A 139 -5.49 -5.81 3.65
N ILE A 140 -5.71 -6.90 2.91
CA ILE A 140 -4.75 -7.38 1.90
C ILE A 140 -4.54 -6.32 0.81
N LEU A 141 -5.63 -5.74 0.31
CA LEU A 141 -5.56 -4.69 -0.71
C LEU A 141 -4.88 -3.43 -0.18
N THR A 142 -5.16 -3.03 1.06
CA THR A 142 -4.51 -1.89 1.70
C THR A 142 -3.02 -2.14 1.92
N ALA A 143 -2.63 -3.33 2.35
CA ALA A 143 -1.21 -3.68 2.49
C ALA A 143 -0.49 -3.66 1.14
N GLY A 144 -1.13 -4.16 0.07
CA GLY A 144 -0.64 -4.04 -1.30
C GLY A 144 -0.51 -2.58 -1.75
N LEU A 145 -1.48 -1.74 -1.41
CA LEU A 145 -1.45 -0.31 -1.73
C LEU A 145 -0.29 0.41 -1.02
N VAL A 146 -0.09 0.16 0.27
CA VAL A 146 1.06 0.67 1.05
C VAL A 146 2.38 0.25 0.40
N PHE A 147 2.51 -1.02 0.04
CA PHE A 147 3.71 -1.53 -0.65
C PHE A 147 3.96 -0.80 -1.97
N VAL A 148 2.93 -0.59 -2.77
CA VAL A 148 3.06 0.13 -4.05
C VAL A 148 3.39 1.61 -3.83
N ILE A 149 2.78 2.29 -2.86
CA ILE A 149 3.11 3.68 -2.51
C ILE A 149 4.59 3.79 -2.11
N SER A 150 5.08 2.89 -1.26
CA SER A 150 6.51 2.86 -0.86
C SER A 150 7.44 2.65 -2.07
N ASN A 151 7.06 1.78 -3.02
CA ASN A 151 7.84 1.62 -4.27
C ASN A 151 7.81 2.87 -5.16
N VAL A 152 6.68 3.57 -5.23
CA VAL A 152 6.58 4.86 -5.94
C VAL A 152 7.46 5.90 -5.25
N THR A 153 7.51 5.92 -3.91
CA THR A 153 8.41 6.81 -3.15
C THR A 153 9.86 6.59 -3.56
N VAL A 154 10.33 5.35 -3.53
CA VAL A 154 11.67 4.98 -3.96
C VAL A 154 11.92 5.40 -5.41
N ALA A 155 10.96 5.15 -6.32
CA ALA A 155 11.08 5.58 -7.71
C ALA A 155 11.26 7.10 -7.85
N LEU A 156 10.54 7.89 -7.06
CA LEU A 156 10.63 9.36 -7.07
C LEU A 156 11.94 9.88 -6.46
N GLU A 157 12.44 9.24 -5.41
CA GLU A 157 13.73 9.57 -4.79
C GLU A 157 14.90 9.32 -5.73
N TYR A 158 14.84 8.28 -6.56
CA TYR A 158 15.88 7.97 -7.55
C TYR A 158 15.79 8.78 -8.86
N LEU A 159 14.74 9.58 -9.08
CA LEU A 159 14.60 10.38 -10.31
C LEU A 159 15.78 11.34 -10.54
N PRO A 160 16.27 12.10 -9.53
CA PRO A 160 17.39 13.03 -9.71
C PRO A 160 18.77 12.35 -9.84
N GLU A 161 18.88 11.05 -9.54
CA GLU A 161 20.14 10.32 -9.59
C GLU A 161 20.68 10.23 -11.03
N HIS A 162 21.90 10.69 -11.29
CA HIS A 162 22.47 10.72 -12.63
C HIS A 162 23.18 9.43 -13.06
N GLU A 163 23.48 8.54 -12.09
CA GLU A 163 24.23 7.30 -12.36
C GLU A 163 23.40 6.22 -13.07
N VAL A 164 22.08 6.28 -12.97
CA VAL A 164 21.17 5.31 -13.60
C VAL A 164 20.55 5.88 -14.86
N ALA A 165 20.48 5.10 -15.92
CA ALA A 165 19.86 5.50 -17.18
C ALA A 165 18.40 5.95 -16.98
N ALA A 166 17.93 6.94 -17.75
CA ALA A 166 16.60 7.53 -17.59
C ALA A 166 15.47 6.54 -17.91
N ALA A 167 15.66 5.67 -18.90
CA ALA A 167 14.62 4.73 -19.34
C ALA A 167 14.16 3.74 -18.23
N PRO A 168 15.04 3.02 -17.50
CA PRO A 168 14.58 2.12 -16.45
C PRO A 168 13.91 2.84 -15.29
N LYS A 169 14.29 4.08 -14.95
CA LYS A 169 13.65 4.88 -13.90
C LYS A 169 12.19 5.24 -14.27
N SER A 170 11.99 5.73 -15.48
CA SER A 170 10.66 6.11 -15.95
C SER A 170 9.73 4.92 -16.07
N ILE A 171 10.23 3.76 -16.51
CA ILE A 171 9.46 2.52 -16.57
C ILE A 171 9.08 2.06 -15.15
N TYR A 172 10.03 2.09 -14.20
CA TYR A 172 9.77 1.69 -12.83
C TYR A 172 8.69 2.56 -12.18
N LEU A 173 8.79 3.89 -12.34
CA LEU A 173 7.77 4.82 -11.87
C LEU A 173 6.41 4.57 -12.54
N ALA A 174 6.39 4.39 -13.86
CA ALA A 174 5.15 4.14 -14.61
C ALA A 174 4.46 2.84 -14.13
N VAL A 175 5.23 1.77 -13.92
CA VAL A 175 4.71 0.50 -13.38
C VAL A 175 4.13 0.70 -11.98
N GLY A 176 4.82 1.43 -11.10
CA GLY A 176 4.33 1.76 -9.76
C GLY A 176 3.02 2.53 -9.80
N LEU A 177 2.91 3.56 -10.64
CA LEU A 177 1.69 4.35 -10.80
C LEU A 177 0.53 3.52 -11.38
N CYS A 178 0.79 2.67 -12.37
CA CYS A 178 -0.20 1.75 -12.91
C CYS A 178 -0.68 0.74 -11.85
N ALA A 179 0.23 0.18 -11.06
CA ALA A 179 -0.11 -0.72 -9.95
C ALA A 179 -0.96 -0.02 -8.88
N TYR A 180 -0.63 1.23 -8.53
CA TYR A 180 -1.42 2.05 -7.62
C TYR A 180 -2.85 2.25 -8.13
N LEU A 181 -3.01 2.62 -9.40
CA LEU A 181 -4.31 2.82 -10.01
C LEU A 181 -5.10 1.50 -10.10
N ALA A 182 -4.44 0.39 -10.44
CA ALA A 182 -5.07 -0.93 -10.50
C ALA A 182 -5.58 -1.38 -9.13
N LEU A 183 -4.76 -1.27 -8.06
CA LEU A 183 -5.20 -1.60 -6.70
C LEU A 183 -6.33 -0.69 -6.23
N SER A 184 -6.25 0.60 -6.55
CA SER A 184 -7.34 1.53 -6.26
C SER A 184 -8.63 1.13 -6.96
N LEU A 185 -8.58 0.61 -8.21
CA LEU A 185 -9.76 0.08 -8.91
C LEU A 185 -10.34 -1.15 -8.21
N VAL A 186 -9.49 -2.06 -7.72
CA VAL A 186 -9.97 -3.24 -6.98
C VAL A 186 -10.64 -2.83 -5.67
N LEU A 187 -10.17 -1.78 -5.00
CA LEU A 187 -10.80 -1.22 -3.79
C LEU A 187 -12.23 -0.70 -4.03
N PHE A 188 -12.60 -0.35 -5.29
CA PHE A 188 -13.98 0.02 -5.62
C PHE A 188 -15.03 -1.06 -5.34
N ARG A 189 -14.62 -2.31 -5.15
CA ARG A 189 -15.54 -3.39 -4.71
C ARG A 189 -16.16 -3.12 -3.33
N TYR A 190 -15.51 -2.28 -2.53
CA TYR A 190 -15.95 -1.90 -1.18
C TYR A 190 -16.75 -0.60 -1.16
N ASN A 191 -17.07 -0.03 -2.31
CA ASN A 191 -17.82 1.22 -2.41
C ASN A 191 -19.32 1.01 -2.18
N LYS A 192 -19.98 2.09 -1.75
CA LYS A 192 -21.44 2.21 -1.73
C LYS A 192 -22.03 1.93 -3.12
N ILE A 193 -23.21 1.35 -3.14
CA ILE A 193 -23.89 0.93 -4.38
C ILE A 193 -23.89 2.01 -5.49
N PRO A 194 -24.20 3.31 -5.22
CA PRO A 194 -24.21 4.34 -6.28
C PRO A 194 -22.83 4.63 -6.89
N PHE A 195 -21.75 4.26 -6.20
CA PHE A 195 -20.36 4.49 -6.63
C PHE A 195 -19.65 3.20 -7.09
N ARG A 196 -20.35 2.07 -7.11
CA ARG A 196 -19.79 0.83 -7.65
C ARG A 196 -19.69 0.95 -9.16
N LEU A 197 -18.43 1.07 -9.64
CA LEU A 197 -18.06 1.00 -11.06
C LEU A 197 -18.96 1.80 -12.00
N GLY A 198 -19.01 3.12 -11.84
CA GLY A 198 -19.39 3.98 -12.93
C GLY A 198 -18.34 3.84 -14.05
N GLY A 199 -18.75 3.41 -15.25
CA GLY A 199 -17.83 3.20 -16.36
C GLY A 199 -16.93 4.42 -16.67
N LEU A 200 -17.40 5.62 -16.31
CA LEU A 200 -16.63 6.87 -16.43
C LEU A 200 -15.38 6.92 -15.54
N VAL A 201 -15.47 6.39 -14.32
CA VAL A 201 -14.32 6.36 -13.38
C VAL A 201 -13.30 5.31 -13.81
N LEU A 202 -13.76 4.16 -14.32
CA LEU A 202 -12.90 3.16 -14.92
C LEU A 202 -12.18 3.73 -16.14
N ALA A 203 -12.91 4.38 -17.05
CA ALA A 203 -12.36 4.99 -18.25
C ALA A 203 -11.31 6.07 -17.94
N SER A 204 -11.58 6.96 -16.99
CA SER A 204 -10.62 8.03 -16.61
C SER A 204 -9.31 7.46 -16.05
N ARG A 205 -9.35 6.38 -15.30
CA ARG A 205 -8.15 5.73 -14.74
C ARG A 205 -7.37 4.93 -15.78
N VAL A 206 -8.06 4.24 -16.68
CA VAL A 206 -7.43 3.57 -17.83
C VAL A 206 -6.74 4.61 -18.72
N ILE A 207 -7.39 5.73 -19.00
CA ILE A 207 -6.80 6.83 -19.78
C ILE A 207 -5.56 7.38 -19.05
N ALA A 208 -5.61 7.59 -17.73
CA ALA A 208 -4.46 8.04 -16.96
C ALA A 208 -3.28 7.05 -17.05
N CYS A 209 -3.53 5.74 -16.93
CA CYS A 209 -2.50 4.73 -17.12
C CYS A 209 -1.89 4.75 -18.53
N LEU A 210 -2.71 4.90 -19.56
CA LEU A 210 -2.24 4.98 -20.95
C LEU A 210 -1.43 6.25 -21.21
N LEU A 211 -1.82 7.39 -20.63
CA LEU A 211 -1.06 8.63 -20.73
C LEU A 211 0.31 8.51 -20.05
N ILE A 212 0.37 7.91 -18.85
CA ILE A 212 1.63 7.67 -18.13
C ILE A 212 2.53 6.75 -18.95
N ALA A 213 2.01 5.64 -19.46
CA ALA A 213 2.76 4.73 -20.32
C ALA A 213 3.26 5.40 -21.61
N GLY A 214 2.42 6.21 -22.26
CA GLY A 214 2.78 6.93 -23.47
C GLY A 214 3.83 8.03 -23.27
N VAL A 215 3.87 8.65 -22.09
CA VAL A 215 4.93 9.62 -21.73
C VAL A 215 6.25 8.91 -21.44
N ALA A 216 6.21 7.72 -20.83
CA ALA A 216 7.40 6.91 -20.59
C ALA A 216 8.05 6.43 -21.89
N ASP A 217 7.24 6.03 -22.89
CA ASP A 217 7.70 5.53 -24.20
C ASP A 217 8.33 6.65 -25.06
N ARG A 218 7.83 7.89 -24.98
CA ARG A 218 8.38 9.03 -25.76
C ARG A 218 9.75 9.52 -25.31
N LYS A 219 10.24 9.10 -24.15
CA LYS A 219 11.54 9.51 -23.59
C LYS A 219 12.62 8.44 -23.72
N SER A 220 12.29 7.27 -24.25
CA SER A 220 13.26 6.25 -24.63
C SER A 220 13.68 6.42 -26.07
#